data_91cf07ae9a6db2210dcc9d6a6579eecf
#
_entry.id   91cf07ae9a6db2210dcc9d6a6579eecf
#
_cell.length_a   1.000
_cell.length_b   1.000
_cell.length_c   1.000
_cell.angle_alpha   90.00
_cell.angle_beta   90.00
_cell.angle_gamma   90.00
#
_symmetry.space_group_name_H-M   'P 1'
#
loop_
_entity.id
_entity.type
_entity.pdbx_description
1 polymer ?
#
loop_
_entity_poly.entity_id
_entity_poly.type
_entity_poly.pdbx_seq_one_letter_code
_entity_poly.pdbx_strand_id
1 'polypeptide(L)'
;MQTITFNTGNVSTYTFADDVTLTASADNITTPSFIIGDMNSGNATIHTGVTAPDGWKGGKHTFDGTSWGAVAGWVDPVTAQIAELQAQIDALEA
;
A
#
# COMPACT_ATOMS: atom_id res chain seq x y z
N MET A 1 13.76 1.41 -6.55
CA MET A 1 12.55 1.74 -5.76
C MET A 1 12.55 0.91 -4.49
N GLN A 2 11.98 1.44 -3.43
CA GLN A 2 11.76 0.73 -2.17
C GLN A 2 10.27 0.52 -1.97
N THR A 3 9.87 -0.58 -1.34
CA THR A 3 8.49 -0.79 -0.89
C THR A 3 8.48 -1.23 0.57
N ILE A 4 7.42 -0.86 1.28
CA ILE A 4 7.20 -1.29 2.65
C ILE A 4 6.01 -2.25 2.65
N THR A 5 6.20 -3.44 3.20
CA THR A 5 5.17 -4.48 3.29
C THR A 5 4.86 -4.81 4.74
N PHE A 6 3.59 -5.12 5.05
CA PHE A 6 3.25 -5.76 6.31
C PHE A 6 3.77 -7.19 6.32
N ASN A 7 4.30 -7.65 7.46
CA ASN A 7 4.78 -9.03 7.62
C ASN A 7 3.66 -10.06 7.50
N THR A 8 2.44 -9.69 7.89
CA THR A 8 1.26 -10.53 7.71
C THR A 8 0.64 -10.24 6.34
N GLY A 9 0.60 -11.25 5.46
CA GLY A 9 0.02 -11.14 4.13
C GLY A 9 0.90 -10.46 3.09
N ASN A 10 2.07 -9.95 3.46
CA ASN A 10 3.03 -9.28 2.56
C ASN A 10 2.45 -8.11 1.75
N VAL A 11 1.46 -7.42 2.28
CA VAL A 11 0.80 -6.32 1.56
C VAL A 11 1.74 -5.13 1.41
N SER A 12 1.98 -4.71 0.16
CA SER A 12 2.77 -3.53 -0.17
C SER A 12 1.91 -2.27 0.04
N THR A 13 2.32 -1.41 0.97
CA THR A 13 1.54 -0.24 1.38
C THR A 13 2.11 1.07 0.87
N TYR A 14 3.43 1.16 0.72
CA TYR A 14 4.12 2.36 0.24
C TYR A 14 5.22 2.00 -0.74
N THR A 15 5.51 2.92 -1.65
CA THR A 15 6.71 2.87 -2.48
C THR A 15 7.44 4.20 -2.42
N PHE A 16 8.77 4.15 -2.46
CA PHE A 16 9.65 5.31 -2.43
C PHE A 16 10.81 5.11 -3.39
N ALA A 17 11.43 6.20 -3.82
CA ALA A 17 12.69 6.13 -4.55
C ALA A 17 13.80 5.52 -3.66
N ASP A 18 14.79 4.88 -4.26
CA ASP A 18 15.87 4.22 -3.51
C ASP A 18 16.72 5.19 -2.68
N ASP A 19 16.76 6.46 -3.04
CA ASP A 19 17.50 7.50 -2.32
C ASP A 19 16.76 8.08 -1.11
N VAL A 20 15.50 7.70 -0.90
CA VAL A 20 14.72 8.12 0.28
C VAL A 20 15.17 7.31 1.49
N THR A 21 15.54 8.00 2.55
CA THR A 21 15.93 7.35 3.80
C THR A 21 14.69 6.93 4.59
N LEU A 22 14.56 5.61 4.82
CA LEU A 22 13.50 5.04 5.63
C LEU A 22 14.12 4.45 6.90
N THR A 23 13.59 4.81 8.06
CA THR A 23 14.06 4.34 9.35
C THR A 23 12.93 3.64 10.11
N ALA A 24 13.06 2.33 10.28
CA ALA A 24 12.11 1.54 11.07
C ALA A 24 12.58 1.48 12.53
N SER A 25 11.65 1.75 13.44
CA SER A 25 11.86 1.60 14.88
C SER A 25 10.77 0.71 15.47
N ALA A 26 10.84 0.45 16.78
CA ALA A 26 9.82 -0.33 17.48
C ALA A 26 8.43 0.34 17.45
N ASP A 27 8.38 1.66 17.26
CA ASP A 27 7.16 2.46 17.35
C ASP A 27 6.58 2.85 15.99
N ASN A 28 7.42 3.07 14.99
CA ASN A 28 7.00 3.59 13.69
C ASN A 28 8.06 3.41 12.61
N ILE A 29 7.73 3.84 11.37
CA ILE A 29 8.69 4.02 10.28
C ILE A 29 8.70 5.50 9.92
N THR A 30 9.90 6.09 9.95
CA THR A 30 10.11 7.52 9.68
C THR A 30 10.62 7.72 8.26
N THR A 31 10.01 8.66 7.55
CA THR A 31 10.48 9.15 6.25
C THR A 31 10.92 10.61 6.40
N PRO A 32 11.63 11.20 5.42
CA PRO A 32 12.00 12.62 5.49
C PRO A 32 10.81 13.58 5.56
N SER A 33 9.64 13.16 5.09
CA SER A 33 8.46 14.01 4.97
C SER A 33 7.37 13.72 5.99
N PHE A 34 7.29 12.48 6.52
CA PHE A 34 6.23 12.07 7.42
C PHE A 34 6.63 10.84 8.24
N ILE A 35 5.76 10.47 9.19
CA ILE A 35 5.92 9.28 10.04
C ILE A 35 4.76 8.34 9.76
N ILE A 36 5.08 7.06 9.53
CA ILE A 36 4.08 6.00 9.35
C ILE A 36 3.84 5.36 10.72
N GLY A 37 2.75 5.74 11.37
CA GLY A 37 2.47 5.35 12.76
C GLY A 37 1.90 3.95 12.94
N ASP A 38 1.33 3.36 11.89
CA ASP A 38 0.73 2.01 11.91
C ASP A 38 1.70 0.91 11.49
N MET A 39 2.91 1.26 11.05
CA MET A 39 3.96 0.32 10.68
C MET A 39 5.20 0.56 11.53
N ASN A 40 5.90 -0.53 11.86
CA ASN A 40 7.12 -0.49 12.68
C ASN A 40 8.03 -1.67 12.33
N SER A 41 9.19 -1.76 12.97
CA SER A 41 10.16 -2.82 12.72
C SER A 41 9.67 -4.23 13.07
N GLY A 42 8.60 -4.33 13.87
CA GLY A 42 8.03 -5.62 14.28
C GLY A 42 6.93 -6.13 13.36
N ASN A 43 6.23 -5.25 12.62
CA ASN A 43 5.09 -5.63 11.78
C ASN A 43 5.30 -5.38 10.29
N ALA A 44 6.41 -4.76 9.90
CA ALA A 44 6.67 -4.38 8.52
C ALA A 44 8.11 -4.65 8.11
N THR A 45 8.34 -4.77 6.81
CA THR A 45 9.65 -4.97 6.21
C THR A 45 9.86 -3.95 5.09
N ILE A 46 11.05 -3.36 5.03
CA ILE A 46 11.45 -2.45 3.96
C ILE A 46 12.26 -3.25 2.94
N HIS A 47 11.81 -3.28 1.69
CA HIS A 47 12.51 -3.92 0.58
C HIS A 47 13.09 -2.84 -0.33
N THR A 48 14.36 -2.95 -0.68
CA THR A 48 15.07 -2.02 -1.57
C THR A 48 15.36 -2.66 -2.92
N GLY A 49 15.61 -1.82 -3.95
CA GLY A 49 15.97 -2.31 -5.28
C GLY A 49 14.83 -3.05 -5.99
N VAL A 50 13.57 -2.74 -5.66
CA VAL A 50 12.40 -3.38 -6.25
C VAL A 50 11.89 -2.58 -7.45
N THR A 51 11.14 -3.26 -8.34
CA THR A 51 10.41 -2.62 -9.44
C THR A 51 8.93 -2.90 -9.25
N ALA A 52 8.16 -1.84 -9.01
CA ALA A 52 6.72 -1.97 -8.81
C ALA A 52 6.02 -2.38 -10.13
N PRO A 53 4.96 -3.21 -10.06
CA PRO A 53 4.17 -3.54 -11.23
C PRO A 53 3.40 -2.34 -11.75
N ASP A 54 3.03 -2.37 -13.03
CA ASP A 54 2.18 -1.35 -13.64
C ASP A 54 0.84 -1.26 -12.87
N GLY A 55 0.40 -0.03 -12.61
CA GLY A 55 -0.83 0.20 -11.87
C GLY A 55 -0.72 -0.09 -10.38
N TRP A 56 0.49 -0.14 -9.81
CA TRP A 56 0.68 -0.32 -8.38
C TRP A 56 -0.09 0.73 -7.56
N LYS A 57 -0.76 0.25 -6.51
CA LYS A 57 -1.41 1.11 -5.49
C LYS A 57 -1.20 0.50 -4.11
N GLY A 58 -1.12 1.34 -3.09
CA GLY A 58 -1.01 0.87 -1.72
C GLY A 58 -2.18 -0.02 -1.33
N GLY A 59 -1.90 -1.20 -0.79
CA GLY A 59 -2.90 -2.19 -0.41
C GLY A 59 -3.40 -3.10 -1.54
N LYS A 60 -3.05 -2.82 -2.80
CA LYS A 60 -3.50 -3.60 -3.96
C LYS A 60 -2.62 -4.81 -4.24
N HIS A 61 -1.33 -4.69 -4.00
CA HIS A 61 -0.34 -5.70 -4.36
C HIS A 61 0.35 -6.26 -3.12
N THR A 62 0.86 -7.48 -3.25
CA THR A 62 1.73 -8.12 -2.28
C THR A 62 3.15 -8.24 -2.83
N PHE A 63 4.13 -8.28 -1.95
CA PHE A 63 5.53 -8.51 -2.30
C PHE A 63 6.19 -9.38 -1.24
N ASP A 64 6.68 -10.54 -1.64
CA ASP A 64 7.30 -11.51 -0.73
C ASP A 64 8.81 -11.35 -0.57
N GLY A 65 9.40 -10.33 -1.16
CA GLY A 65 10.84 -10.10 -1.23
C GLY A 65 11.44 -10.46 -2.58
N THR A 66 10.71 -11.19 -3.42
CA THR A 66 11.16 -11.65 -4.74
C THR A 66 10.13 -11.40 -5.82
N SER A 67 8.87 -11.71 -5.55
CA SER A 67 7.78 -11.66 -6.53
C SER A 67 6.61 -10.82 -6.04
N TRP A 68 5.98 -10.12 -6.98
CA TRP A 68 4.74 -9.37 -6.75
C TRP A 68 3.53 -10.26 -6.97
N GLY A 69 2.49 -10.03 -6.17
CA GLY A 69 1.20 -10.67 -6.31
C GLY A 69 0.08 -9.64 -6.18
N ALA A 70 -1.16 -10.11 -6.17
CA ALA A 70 -2.34 -9.26 -5.97
C ALA A 70 -3.04 -9.63 -4.67
N VAL A 71 -3.56 -8.62 -3.97
CA VAL A 71 -4.39 -8.83 -2.79
C VAL A 71 -5.74 -9.38 -3.25
N ALA A 72 -6.15 -10.53 -2.71
CA ALA A 72 -7.44 -11.11 -3.02
C ALA A 72 -8.59 -10.21 -2.55
N GLY A 73 -9.58 -9.99 -3.41
CA GLY A 73 -10.75 -9.18 -3.07
C GLY A 73 -10.50 -7.68 -2.98
N TRP A 74 -9.34 -7.20 -3.42
CA TRP A 74 -9.09 -5.76 -3.42
C TRP A 74 -10.04 -5.04 -4.39
N VAL A 75 -10.63 -3.93 -3.93
CA VAL A 75 -11.52 -3.07 -4.72
C VAL A 75 -10.93 -1.67 -4.79
N ASP A 76 -10.84 -1.11 -6.01
CA ASP A 76 -10.36 0.26 -6.19
C ASP A 76 -11.28 1.23 -5.46
N PRO A 77 -10.76 2.07 -4.53
CA PRO A 77 -11.59 3.01 -3.79
C PRO A 77 -12.35 4.00 -4.68
N VAL A 78 -11.76 4.40 -5.80
CA VAL A 78 -12.44 5.30 -6.76
C VAL A 78 -13.60 4.59 -7.44
N THR A 79 -13.43 3.34 -7.87
CA THR A 79 -14.50 2.53 -8.45
C THR A 79 -15.62 2.29 -7.42
N ALA A 80 -15.28 2.01 -6.18
CA ALA A 80 -16.27 1.83 -5.10
C ALA A 80 -17.06 3.11 -4.84
N GLN A 81 -16.43 4.28 -4.86
CA GLN A 81 -17.10 5.57 -4.72
C GLN A 81 -18.05 5.87 -5.89
N ILE A 82 -17.63 5.58 -7.12
CA ILE A 82 -18.47 5.75 -8.31
C ILE A 82 -19.71 4.88 -8.21
N ALA A 83 -19.57 3.62 -7.82
CA ALA A 83 -20.69 2.69 -7.65
C ALA A 83 -21.68 3.19 -6.57
N GLU A 84 -21.15 3.70 -5.46
CA GLU A 84 -21.98 4.27 -4.38
C GLU A 84 -22.73 5.51 -4.84
N LEU A 85 -22.10 6.44 -5.55
CA LEU A 85 -22.74 7.63 -6.10
C LEU A 85 -23.79 7.27 -7.15
N GLN A 86 -23.54 6.28 -7.99
CA GLN A 86 -24.50 5.79 -8.98
C GLN A 86 -25.76 5.22 -8.31
N ALA A 87 -25.59 4.46 -7.24
CA ALA A 87 -26.70 3.93 -6.46
C ALA A 87 -27.55 5.05 -5.83
N GLN A 88 -26.92 6.13 -5.37
CA GLN A 88 -27.63 7.30 -4.84
C GLN A 88 -28.41 8.04 -5.93
N ILE A 89 -27.85 8.19 -7.11
CA ILE A 89 -28.53 8.81 -8.25
C ILE A 89 -29.73 7.96 -8.67
N ASP A 90 -29.59 6.65 -8.78
CA ASP A 90 -30.67 5.73 -9.12
C ASP A 90 -31.81 5.79 -8.09
N ALA A 91 -31.49 5.93 -6.81
CA ALA A 91 -32.48 6.08 -5.76
C ALA A 91 -33.25 7.41 -5.85
N LEU A 92 -32.61 8.49 -6.32
CA LEU A 92 -33.25 9.79 -6.51
C LEU A 92 -34.17 9.82 -7.73
N GLU A 93 -33.89 9.02 -8.75
CA GLU A 93 -34.68 8.94 -9.98
C GLU A 93 -35.89 7.99 -9.84
N ALA A 94 -35.89 7.18 -8.82
CA ALA A 94 -36.94 6.18 -8.60
C ALA A 94 -38.27 6.79 -8.15
#